data_da45b7c50238dc83932bbdd25fd605da
#
_entry.id   da45b7c50238dc83932bbdd25fd605da
#
_cell.length_a   1.000
_cell.length_b   1.000
_cell.length_c   1.000
_cell.angle_alpha   90.00
_cell.angle_beta   90.00
_cell.angle_gamma   90.00
#
_symmetry.space_group_name_H-M   'P 1'
#
loop_
_entity.id
_entity.type
_entity.pdbx_description
1 polymer ?
#
loop_
_entity_poly.entity_id
_entity_poly.type
_entity_poly.pdbx_seq_one_letter_code
_entity_poly.pdbx_strand_id
1 'polypeptide(L)'
;TAFTDQEGWQTLPFTEEVKDRDPRLAQSIRTPGYKRIGAKRVQGPDLGVTITGYQPIKFVQDTTASGGQIDRNDRSTCDMPVFRYAEVLLNYAEAKAELGTLTQNDLVITVNEIRSRVGMRGLDMNEANKNIDWYLESKEYGYPNVTGANKGVILEIRRERTVELIQEGFRLQDLYRWKAGYCIDQAISGMYFPGPGEYKLAGKETADLILYAAGSTKPQGGEGVSVYELGSDIILSEGNKGYVYYHKTVENQRPGFNEERDYLYPIPSGERSLNPNLTQNPGWSDGLDF
;
A
#
# COMPACT_ATOMS: atom_id res chain seq x y z
N THR A 1 -18.32 7.24 -9.38
CA THR A 1 -18.45 6.91 -7.94
C THR A 1 -17.13 6.36 -7.46
N ALA A 2 -16.60 6.86 -6.34
CA ALA A 2 -15.39 6.31 -5.77
C ALA A 2 -15.67 4.88 -5.28
N PHE A 3 -14.66 4.01 -5.28
CA PHE A 3 -14.80 2.65 -4.76
C PHE A 3 -15.35 2.64 -3.31
N THR A 4 -14.88 3.57 -2.51
CA THR A 4 -15.26 3.77 -1.12
C THR A 4 -16.68 4.30 -0.91
N ASP A 5 -17.39 4.66 -1.98
CA ASP A 5 -18.82 5.04 -1.92
C ASP A 5 -19.76 3.81 -1.98
N GLN A 6 -19.22 2.63 -2.25
CA GLN A 6 -19.99 1.39 -2.29
C GLN A 6 -20.31 0.92 -0.87
N GLU A 7 -21.56 0.57 -0.60
CA GLU A 7 -21.94 -0.04 0.66
C GLU A 7 -21.18 -1.36 0.87
N GLY A 8 -20.60 -1.54 2.06
CA GLY A 8 -19.83 -2.74 2.41
C GLY A 8 -18.48 -2.89 1.71
N TRP A 9 -17.92 -1.83 1.14
CA TRP A 9 -16.63 -1.88 0.45
C TRP A 9 -15.51 -2.50 1.28
N GLN A 10 -15.54 -2.36 2.60
CA GLN A 10 -14.53 -2.91 3.51
C GLN A 10 -14.55 -4.44 3.57
N THR A 11 -15.68 -5.08 3.33
CA THR A 11 -15.88 -6.53 3.46
C THR A 11 -16.11 -7.25 2.13
N LEU A 12 -15.77 -6.60 1.03
CA LEU A 12 -15.84 -7.22 -0.29
C LEU A 12 -14.87 -8.40 -0.38
N PRO A 13 -15.27 -9.50 -1.02
CA PRO A 13 -14.34 -10.54 -1.42
C PRO A 13 -13.24 -9.98 -2.31
N PHE A 14 -12.03 -10.48 -2.18
CA PHE A 14 -10.87 -9.98 -2.92
C PHE A 14 -11.11 -9.79 -4.42
N THR A 15 -11.79 -10.75 -5.08
CA THR A 15 -12.08 -10.70 -6.52
C THR A 15 -12.98 -9.53 -6.91
N GLU A 16 -13.89 -9.12 -6.03
CA GLU A 16 -14.75 -7.96 -6.23
C GLU A 16 -14.06 -6.67 -5.82
N GLU A 17 -13.28 -6.71 -4.74
CA GLU A 17 -12.49 -5.57 -4.26
C GLU A 17 -11.55 -5.01 -5.32
N VAL A 18 -10.89 -5.89 -6.10
CA VAL A 18 -9.88 -5.51 -7.11
C VAL A 18 -10.45 -5.28 -8.51
N LYS A 19 -11.76 -5.47 -8.69
CA LYS A 19 -12.43 -5.33 -9.97
C LYS A 19 -12.63 -3.86 -10.33
N ASP A 20 -12.43 -3.53 -11.60
CA ASP A 20 -12.66 -2.19 -12.16
C ASP A 20 -11.93 -1.05 -11.42
N ARG A 21 -10.77 -1.37 -10.84
CA ARG A 21 -9.91 -0.41 -10.14
C ARG A 21 -8.91 0.25 -11.09
N ASP A 22 -8.16 1.18 -10.55
CA ASP A 22 -7.00 1.76 -11.23
C ASP A 22 -6.13 0.66 -11.84
N PRO A 23 -5.81 0.68 -13.15
CA PRO A 23 -5.03 -0.37 -13.81
C PRO A 23 -3.68 -0.66 -13.14
N ARG A 24 -3.11 0.30 -12.41
CA ARG A 24 -1.86 0.13 -11.68
C ARG A 24 -1.98 -0.81 -10.48
N LEU A 25 -3.20 -1.05 -9.97
CA LEU A 25 -3.40 -2.07 -8.94
C LEU A 25 -2.96 -3.44 -9.45
N ALA A 26 -3.40 -3.83 -10.65
CA ALA A 26 -3.00 -5.08 -11.27
C ALA A 26 -1.53 -5.12 -11.74
N GLN A 27 -0.87 -3.97 -11.80
CA GLN A 27 0.58 -3.86 -12.04
C GLN A 27 1.41 -3.92 -10.74
N SER A 28 0.76 -3.76 -9.59
CA SER A 28 1.42 -3.68 -8.28
C SER A 28 1.26 -4.93 -7.43
N ILE A 29 0.10 -5.59 -7.51
CA ILE A 29 -0.21 -6.81 -6.77
C ILE A 29 -0.79 -7.90 -7.68
N ARG A 30 -0.74 -9.16 -7.24
CA ARG A 30 -1.44 -10.26 -7.92
C ARG A 30 -2.95 -10.03 -7.80
N THR A 31 -3.59 -9.81 -8.95
CA THR A 31 -5.05 -9.76 -9.10
C THR A 31 -5.54 -10.98 -9.88
N PRO A 32 -6.85 -11.25 -9.94
CA PRO A 32 -7.40 -12.30 -10.78
C PRO A 32 -6.88 -12.22 -12.22
N GLY A 33 -6.45 -13.35 -12.78
CA GLY A 33 -5.85 -13.42 -14.11
C GLY A 33 -4.35 -13.15 -14.17
N TYR A 34 -3.69 -12.79 -13.05
CA TYR A 34 -2.25 -12.56 -13.05
C TYR A 34 -1.47 -13.79 -13.52
N LYS A 35 -0.56 -13.55 -14.45
CA LYS A 35 0.36 -14.56 -14.94
C LYS A 35 1.77 -13.96 -15.02
N ARG A 36 2.67 -14.49 -14.20
CA ARG A 36 4.09 -14.07 -14.24
C ARG A 36 4.69 -14.38 -15.60
N ILE A 37 5.54 -13.53 -16.12
CA ILE A 37 6.28 -13.77 -17.36
C ILE A 37 7.03 -15.11 -17.23
N GLY A 38 6.92 -15.97 -18.24
CA GLY A 38 7.49 -17.32 -18.21
C GLY A 38 6.67 -18.37 -17.46
N ALA A 39 5.65 -18.01 -16.67
CA ALA A 39 4.80 -18.97 -15.99
C ALA A 39 3.80 -19.63 -16.95
N LYS A 40 3.47 -20.90 -16.70
CA LYS A 40 2.49 -21.65 -17.50
C LYS A 40 1.05 -21.38 -17.05
N ARG A 41 0.83 -21.07 -15.79
CA ARG A 41 -0.50 -20.96 -15.15
C ARG A 41 -0.74 -19.58 -14.57
N VAL A 42 -2.01 -19.20 -14.46
CA VAL A 42 -2.47 -18.07 -13.67
C VAL A 42 -2.22 -18.34 -12.19
N GLN A 43 -1.81 -17.31 -11.45
CA GLN A 43 -1.42 -17.41 -10.06
C GLN A 43 -2.20 -16.38 -9.22
N GLY A 44 -2.92 -16.87 -8.22
CA GLY A 44 -3.48 -16.01 -7.17
C GLY A 44 -2.43 -15.54 -6.16
N PRO A 45 -2.79 -14.63 -5.26
CA PRO A 45 -1.97 -14.33 -4.10
C PRO A 45 -1.81 -15.56 -3.21
N ASP A 46 -0.61 -15.74 -2.66
CA ASP A 46 -0.26 -16.84 -1.76
C ASP A 46 -0.12 -16.30 -0.34
N LEU A 47 -1.05 -16.69 0.54
CA LEU A 47 -1.05 -16.27 1.94
C LEU A 47 0.13 -16.88 2.74
N GLY A 48 0.80 -17.89 2.22
CA GLY A 48 2.02 -18.44 2.82
C GLY A 48 3.26 -17.58 2.64
N VAL A 49 3.23 -16.64 1.68
CA VAL A 49 4.37 -15.74 1.38
C VAL A 49 4.03 -14.25 1.52
N THR A 50 2.77 -13.91 1.80
CA THR A 50 2.34 -12.55 2.09
C THR A 50 1.52 -12.48 3.35
N ILE A 51 1.84 -11.53 4.21
CA ILE A 51 1.23 -11.39 5.53
C ILE A 51 -0.17 -10.76 5.51
N THR A 52 -0.56 -10.13 4.41
CA THR A 52 -1.86 -9.48 4.25
C THR A 52 -2.75 -10.11 3.19
N GLY A 53 -2.21 -11.01 2.38
CA GLY A 53 -2.87 -11.54 1.18
C GLY A 53 -2.62 -10.70 -0.07
N TYR A 54 -2.38 -9.41 0.03
CA TYR A 54 -2.05 -8.54 -1.12
C TYR A 54 -0.61 -8.75 -1.55
N GLN A 55 -0.38 -9.70 -2.46
CA GLN A 55 0.97 -10.10 -2.86
C GLN A 55 1.58 -9.15 -3.89
N PRO A 56 2.68 -8.44 -3.56
CA PRO A 56 3.36 -7.54 -4.48
C PRO A 56 3.94 -8.27 -5.69
N ILE A 57 3.93 -7.58 -6.84
CA ILE A 57 4.54 -8.07 -8.10
C ILE A 57 5.46 -7.04 -8.76
N LYS A 58 5.55 -5.84 -8.22
CA LYS A 58 6.47 -4.82 -8.72
C LYS A 58 7.91 -5.33 -8.55
N PHE A 59 8.75 -5.18 -9.59
CA PHE A 59 10.12 -5.69 -9.65
C PHE A 59 10.25 -7.24 -9.67
N VAL A 60 9.17 -7.96 -9.98
CA VAL A 60 9.22 -9.41 -10.18
C VAL A 60 9.80 -9.71 -11.57
N GLN A 61 10.78 -10.59 -11.62
CA GLN A 61 11.45 -10.99 -12.87
C GLN A 61 10.78 -12.20 -13.52
N ASP A 62 11.17 -12.50 -14.77
CA ASP A 62 10.82 -13.72 -15.49
C ASP A 62 11.16 -14.97 -14.66
N THR A 63 10.34 -16.04 -14.78
CA THR A 63 10.57 -17.30 -14.05
C THR A 63 11.83 -18.02 -14.47
N THR A 64 12.40 -17.72 -15.64
CA THR A 64 13.63 -18.32 -16.18
C THR A 64 14.89 -17.52 -15.83
N ALA A 65 14.73 -16.32 -15.31
CA ALA A 65 15.86 -15.49 -14.91
C ALA A 65 16.76 -16.23 -13.89
N SER A 66 18.05 -15.99 -13.95
CA SER A 66 19.04 -16.65 -13.07
C SER A 66 18.94 -18.18 -13.03
N GLY A 67 18.59 -18.82 -14.14
CA GLY A 67 18.47 -20.27 -14.23
C GLY A 67 17.37 -20.85 -13.34
N GLY A 68 16.28 -20.11 -13.12
CA GLY A 68 15.16 -20.50 -12.26
C GLY A 68 15.42 -20.33 -10.75
N GLN A 69 16.49 -19.66 -10.36
CA GLN A 69 16.85 -19.41 -8.96
C GLN A 69 16.39 -18.04 -8.45
N ILE A 70 15.65 -17.30 -9.26
CA ILE A 70 15.32 -15.88 -9.05
C ILE A 70 14.55 -15.59 -7.75
N ASP A 71 13.76 -16.54 -7.29
CA ASP A 71 12.95 -16.38 -6.08
C ASP A 71 13.70 -16.76 -4.78
N ARG A 72 14.96 -17.16 -4.90
CA ARG A 72 15.80 -17.40 -3.72
C ARG A 72 16.40 -16.11 -3.18
N ASN A 73 16.66 -16.07 -1.89
CA ASN A 73 17.33 -14.94 -1.23
C ASN A 73 18.65 -14.61 -1.97
N ASP A 74 18.92 -13.33 -2.12
CA ASP A 74 20.14 -12.79 -2.73
C ASP A 74 20.38 -13.20 -4.21
N ARG A 75 19.31 -13.57 -4.92
CA ARG A 75 19.38 -13.99 -6.33
C ARG A 75 18.68 -13.05 -7.31
N SER A 76 18.00 -12.02 -6.82
CA SER A 76 17.37 -11.03 -7.71
C SER A 76 18.45 -10.22 -8.44
N THR A 77 18.30 -10.12 -9.76
CA THR A 77 19.10 -9.26 -10.64
C THR A 77 18.25 -8.12 -11.20
N CYS A 78 17.14 -7.81 -10.55
CA CYS A 78 16.25 -6.73 -10.96
C CYS A 78 16.89 -5.38 -10.66
N ASP A 79 17.02 -4.54 -11.69
CA ASP A 79 17.44 -3.17 -11.52
C ASP A 79 16.36 -2.37 -10.78
N MET A 80 16.77 -1.65 -9.75
CA MET A 80 15.91 -0.76 -8.99
C MET A 80 16.15 0.69 -9.45
N PRO A 81 15.12 1.35 -10.02
CA PRO A 81 15.28 2.75 -10.40
C PRO A 81 15.49 3.62 -9.15
N VAL A 82 16.57 4.39 -9.13
CA VAL A 82 16.85 5.36 -8.05
C VAL A 82 16.01 6.63 -8.26
N PHE A 83 15.90 7.06 -9.52
CA PHE A 83 15.06 8.18 -9.94
C PHE A 83 14.31 7.80 -11.20
N ARG A 84 13.06 8.28 -11.33
CA ARG A 84 12.29 8.12 -12.54
C ARG A 84 11.43 9.35 -12.83
N TYR A 85 11.11 9.54 -14.10
CA TYR A 85 10.46 10.76 -14.56
C TYR A 85 9.08 11.01 -13.92
N ALA A 86 8.34 9.97 -13.59
CA ALA A 86 7.06 10.13 -12.89
C ALA A 86 7.20 10.82 -11.52
N GLU A 87 8.29 10.57 -10.79
CA GLU A 87 8.58 11.28 -9.55
C GLU A 87 8.77 12.78 -9.80
N VAL A 88 9.54 13.15 -10.83
CA VAL A 88 9.77 14.55 -11.20
C VAL A 88 8.47 15.25 -11.54
N LEU A 89 7.61 14.61 -12.33
CA LEU A 89 6.30 15.14 -12.70
C LEU A 89 5.41 15.37 -11.46
N LEU A 90 5.39 14.42 -10.53
CA LEU A 90 4.61 14.52 -9.30
C LEU A 90 5.18 15.56 -8.34
N ASN A 91 6.50 15.68 -8.23
CA ASN A 91 7.15 16.72 -7.43
C ASN A 91 6.79 18.12 -7.98
N TYR A 92 6.80 18.30 -9.31
CA TYR A 92 6.43 19.56 -9.94
C TYR A 92 4.95 19.91 -9.68
N ALA A 93 4.05 18.96 -9.91
CA ALA A 93 2.60 19.17 -9.72
C ALA A 93 2.29 19.53 -8.25
N GLU A 94 2.89 18.80 -7.30
CA GLU A 94 2.70 19.04 -5.87
C GLU A 94 3.23 20.43 -5.46
N ALA A 95 4.46 20.77 -5.86
CA ALA A 95 5.05 22.06 -5.52
C ALA A 95 4.21 23.24 -6.07
N LYS A 96 3.72 23.15 -7.29
CA LYS A 96 2.84 24.15 -7.89
C LYS A 96 1.50 24.28 -7.17
N ALA A 97 0.93 23.14 -6.73
CA ALA A 97 -0.33 23.10 -5.99
C ALA A 97 -0.20 23.73 -4.61
N GLU A 98 0.84 23.39 -3.85
CA GLU A 98 1.12 23.94 -2.51
C GLU A 98 1.45 25.45 -2.57
N LEU A 99 2.11 25.91 -3.62
CA LEU A 99 2.36 27.35 -3.87
C LEU A 99 1.13 28.12 -4.38
N GLY A 100 0.02 27.45 -4.65
CA GLY A 100 -1.19 28.08 -5.21
C GLY A 100 -1.04 28.57 -6.65
N THR A 101 -0.02 28.11 -7.38
CA THR A 101 0.29 28.52 -8.75
C THR A 101 0.02 27.43 -9.79
N LEU A 102 -0.60 26.32 -9.38
CA LEU A 102 -0.97 25.23 -10.27
C LEU A 102 -2.02 25.68 -11.29
N THR A 103 -1.83 25.29 -12.53
CA THR A 103 -2.78 25.48 -13.62
C THR A 103 -3.25 24.15 -14.18
N GLN A 104 -4.36 24.12 -14.93
CA GLN A 104 -4.79 22.91 -15.62
C GLN A 104 -3.74 22.43 -16.63
N ASN A 105 -3.00 23.34 -17.27
CA ASN A 105 -1.91 22.95 -18.17
C ASN A 105 -0.76 22.26 -17.44
N ASP A 106 -0.45 22.68 -16.21
CA ASP A 106 0.54 21.96 -15.37
C ASP A 106 0.08 20.52 -15.10
N LEU A 107 -1.21 20.29 -14.84
CA LEU A 107 -1.75 18.93 -14.69
C LEU A 107 -1.67 18.12 -15.97
N VAL A 108 -1.90 18.74 -17.15
CA VAL A 108 -1.80 18.06 -18.45
C VAL A 108 -0.40 17.50 -18.67
N ILE A 109 0.63 18.29 -18.41
CA ILE A 109 2.03 17.88 -18.64
C ILE A 109 2.65 17.08 -17.48
N THR A 110 1.90 16.78 -16.42
CA THR A 110 2.39 16.04 -15.24
C THR A 110 1.49 14.86 -14.90
N VAL A 111 0.52 15.05 -14.02
CA VAL A 111 -0.39 13.98 -13.53
C VAL A 111 -1.11 13.30 -14.69
N ASN A 112 -1.55 14.05 -15.70
CA ASN A 112 -2.30 13.48 -16.81
C ASN A 112 -1.42 12.65 -17.77
N GLU A 113 -0.13 12.96 -17.89
CA GLU A 113 0.82 12.10 -18.59
C GLU A 113 0.97 10.75 -17.89
N ILE A 114 1.03 10.75 -16.56
CA ILE A 114 1.08 9.51 -15.77
C ILE A 114 -0.20 8.69 -15.95
N ARG A 115 -1.36 9.34 -15.87
CA ARG A 115 -2.68 8.70 -16.02
C ARG A 115 -2.90 8.17 -17.45
N SER A 116 -2.48 8.93 -18.46
CA SER A 116 -2.63 8.53 -19.86
C SER A 116 -1.88 7.25 -20.19
N ARG A 117 -0.72 7.03 -19.59
CA ARG A 117 0.10 5.81 -19.74
C ARG A 117 -0.69 4.53 -19.42
N VAL A 118 -1.64 4.61 -18.52
CA VAL A 118 -2.47 3.48 -18.07
C VAL A 118 -3.93 3.59 -18.51
N GLY A 119 -4.23 4.50 -19.44
CA GLY A 119 -5.58 4.68 -20.00
C GLY A 119 -6.59 5.30 -19.04
N MET A 120 -6.15 5.95 -17.98
CA MET A 120 -7.03 6.64 -17.04
C MET A 120 -7.43 8.03 -17.55
N ARG A 121 -8.62 8.49 -17.15
CA ARG A 121 -9.06 9.87 -17.37
C ARG A 121 -8.11 10.85 -16.69
N GLY A 122 -7.79 11.94 -17.39
CA GLY A 122 -7.00 13.04 -16.83
C GLY A 122 -7.68 13.69 -15.62
N LEU A 123 -6.88 14.24 -14.72
CA LEU A 123 -7.34 15.03 -13.59
C LEU A 123 -7.72 16.43 -14.08
N ASP A 124 -8.93 16.84 -13.75
CA ASP A 124 -9.42 18.21 -13.91
C ASP A 124 -9.38 18.93 -12.56
N MET A 125 -8.75 20.10 -12.51
CA MET A 125 -8.55 20.85 -11.29
C MET A 125 -9.86 21.36 -10.68
N ASN A 126 -10.79 21.82 -11.52
CA ASN A 126 -12.06 22.35 -11.05
C ASN A 126 -12.94 21.22 -10.51
N GLU A 127 -13.00 20.10 -11.22
CA GLU A 127 -13.72 18.91 -10.77
C GLU A 127 -13.17 18.39 -9.44
N ALA A 128 -11.85 18.29 -9.30
CA ALA A 128 -11.22 17.84 -8.06
C ALA A 128 -11.54 18.74 -6.87
N ASN A 129 -11.48 20.06 -7.08
CA ASN A 129 -11.76 21.03 -6.01
C ASN A 129 -13.26 21.13 -5.67
N LYS A 130 -14.15 20.81 -6.62
CA LYS A 130 -15.60 20.81 -6.41
C LYS A 130 -16.10 19.52 -5.75
N ASN A 131 -15.52 18.38 -6.12
CA ASN A 131 -15.96 17.03 -5.72
C ASN A 131 -14.85 16.33 -4.94
N ILE A 132 -14.62 16.81 -3.72
CA ILE A 132 -13.58 16.23 -2.84
C ILE A 132 -13.99 14.83 -2.42
N ASP A 133 -13.08 13.88 -2.61
CA ASP A 133 -13.25 12.50 -2.12
C ASP A 133 -13.14 12.48 -0.59
N TRP A 134 -14.23 12.11 0.08
CA TRP A 134 -14.31 12.05 1.53
C TRP A 134 -13.22 11.15 2.16
N TYR A 135 -12.85 10.07 1.47
CA TYR A 135 -11.81 9.15 1.94
C TYR A 135 -10.45 9.85 2.06
N LEU A 136 -10.10 10.68 1.07
CA LEU A 136 -8.86 11.46 1.10
C LEU A 136 -8.87 12.61 2.12
N GLU A 137 -10.06 13.05 2.51
CA GLU A 137 -10.23 14.12 3.50
C GLU A 137 -10.36 13.55 4.92
N SER A 138 -10.65 12.26 5.07
CA SER A 138 -10.91 11.65 6.37
C SER A 138 -9.68 11.67 7.27
N LYS A 139 -9.93 11.75 8.59
CA LYS A 139 -8.87 11.64 9.59
C LYS A 139 -8.30 10.22 9.68
N GLU A 140 -9.09 9.22 9.34
CA GLU A 140 -8.73 7.82 9.46
C GLU A 140 -7.86 7.35 8.27
N TYR A 141 -8.23 7.76 7.06
CA TYR A 141 -7.62 7.22 5.83
C TYR A 141 -6.88 8.25 5.00
N GLY A 142 -7.12 9.52 5.22
CA GLY A 142 -6.70 10.59 4.33
C GLY A 142 -5.87 11.69 5.00
N TYR A 143 -6.07 12.92 4.55
CA TYR A 143 -5.26 14.10 4.90
C TYR A 143 -6.14 15.28 5.33
N PRO A 144 -6.73 15.26 6.52
CA PRO A 144 -7.68 16.28 6.99
C PRO A 144 -7.07 17.69 7.12
N ASN A 145 -5.72 17.76 7.19
CA ASN A 145 -5.01 19.02 7.37
C ASN A 145 -4.85 19.84 6.08
N VAL A 146 -5.23 19.28 4.91
CA VAL A 146 -5.22 20.02 3.64
C VAL A 146 -6.38 21.00 3.63
N THR A 147 -6.11 22.28 3.37
CA THR A 147 -7.11 23.36 3.37
C THR A 147 -6.93 24.29 2.17
N GLY A 148 -7.83 25.25 2.01
CA GLY A 148 -7.77 26.27 0.97
C GLY A 148 -8.45 25.88 -0.34
N ALA A 149 -8.38 26.79 -1.32
CA ALA A 149 -9.09 26.66 -2.60
C ALA A 149 -8.64 25.49 -3.47
N ASN A 150 -7.38 25.05 -3.30
CA ASN A 150 -6.79 23.94 -4.05
C ASN A 150 -6.83 22.61 -3.28
N LYS A 151 -7.60 22.52 -2.20
CA LYS A 151 -7.69 21.32 -1.34
C LYS A 151 -7.92 20.06 -2.16
N GLY A 152 -8.91 20.03 -3.02
CA GLY A 152 -9.26 18.82 -3.77
C GLY A 152 -8.16 18.36 -4.70
N VAL A 153 -7.56 19.27 -5.46
CA VAL A 153 -6.46 18.91 -6.37
C VAL A 153 -5.19 18.50 -5.63
N ILE A 154 -4.90 19.09 -4.47
CA ILE A 154 -3.77 18.65 -3.61
C ILE A 154 -4.00 17.20 -3.13
N LEU A 155 -5.20 16.89 -2.66
CA LEU A 155 -5.56 15.54 -2.22
C LEU A 155 -5.42 14.52 -3.36
N GLU A 156 -5.87 14.87 -4.56
CA GLU A 156 -5.73 14.02 -5.75
C GLU A 156 -4.26 13.82 -6.15
N ILE A 157 -3.42 14.85 -6.08
CA ILE A 157 -1.98 14.72 -6.35
C ILE A 157 -1.31 13.81 -5.31
N ARG A 158 -1.67 13.89 -4.04
CA ARG A 158 -1.17 13.00 -2.99
C ARG A 158 -1.61 11.55 -3.22
N ARG A 159 -2.86 11.33 -3.67
CA ARG A 159 -3.33 10.00 -4.10
C ARG A 159 -2.52 9.49 -5.28
N GLU A 160 -2.36 10.30 -6.31
CA GLU A 160 -1.60 9.94 -7.50
C GLU A 160 -0.17 9.54 -7.17
N ARG A 161 0.48 10.30 -6.30
CA ARG A 161 1.82 10.00 -5.80
C ARG A 161 1.86 8.67 -5.02
N THR A 162 0.88 8.44 -4.16
CA THR A 162 0.78 7.19 -3.39
C THR A 162 0.62 5.97 -4.29
N VAL A 163 -0.20 6.06 -5.33
CA VAL A 163 -0.49 4.97 -6.26
C VAL A 163 0.68 4.74 -7.22
N GLU A 164 1.19 5.79 -7.84
CA GLU A 164 2.23 5.69 -8.85
C GLU A 164 3.57 5.22 -8.27
N LEU A 165 3.95 5.72 -7.10
CA LEU A 165 5.23 5.44 -6.45
C LEU A 165 5.16 4.32 -5.40
N ILE A 166 4.09 3.50 -5.43
CA ILE A 166 3.97 2.37 -4.51
C ILE A 166 5.21 1.46 -4.58
N GLN A 167 5.72 1.03 -3.42
CA GLN A 167 6.90 0.16 -3.28
C GLN A 167 8.23 0.76 -3.81
N GLU A 168 8.31 2.09 -3.95
CA GLU A 168 9.54 2.77 -4.35
C GLU A 168 10.22 3.54 -3.20
N GLY A 169 9.76 3.34 -1.97
CA GLY A 169 10.39 3.91 -0.76
C GLY A 169 9.93 5.32 -0.37
N PHE A 170 9.06 5.97 -1.14
CA PHE A 170 8.68 7.36 -0.91
C PHE A 170 7.65 7.57 0.21
N ARG A 171 6.81 6.57 0.48
CA ARG A 171 5.61 6.76 1.32
C ARG A 171 5.89 7.30 2.71
N LEU A 172 6.91 6.81 3.40
CA LEU A 172 7.27 7.28 4.75
C LEU A 172 7.64 8.75 4.75
N GLN A 173 8.49 9.17 3.82
CA GLN A 173 8.92 10.56 3.69
C GLN A 173 7.77 11.48 3.30
N ASP A 174 6.86 11.01 2.44
CA ASP A 174 5.66 11.74 2.07
C ASP A 174 4.75 11.97 3.28
N LEU A 175 4.53 10.95 4.12
CA LEU A 175 3.74 11.08 5.34
C LEU A 175 4.38 12.07 6.33
N TYR A 176 5.70 12.05 6.46
CA TYR A 176 6.43 12.97 7.34
C TYR A 176 6.28 14.43 6.88
N ARG A 177 6.58 14.73 5.61
CA ARG A 177 6.51 16.09 5.07
C ARG A 177 5.08 16.65 4.96
N TRP A 178 4.06 15.76 4.89
CA TRP A 178 2.65 16.15 4.91
C TRP A 178 2.07 16.24 6.32
N LYS A 179 2.86 15.98 7.36
CA LYS A 179 2.39 15.84 8.75
C LYS A 179 1.21 14.89 8.85
N ALA A 180 1.35 13.70 8.29
CA ALA A 180 0.37 12.64 8.24
C ALA A 180 0.86 11.36 8.94
N GLY A 181 1.65 11.51 10.01
CA GLY A 181 2.22 10.40 10.78
C GLY A 181 1.17 9.49 11.39
N TYR A 182 0.00 10.03 11.75
CA TYR A 182 -1.15 9.25 12.21
C TYR A 182 -1.57 8.13 11.24
N CYS A 183 -1.28 8.24 9.95
CA CYS A 183 -1.51 7.15 9.00
C CYS A 183 -0.65 5.91 9.31
N ILE A 184 0.47 6.07 10.05
CA ILE A 184 1.35 4.97 10.46
C ILE A 184 0.74 4.17 11.61
N ASP A 185 -0.11 4.80 12.43
CA ASP A 185 -0.78 4.18 13.56
C ASP A 185 -1.96 3.29 13.16
N GLN A 186 -2.39 3.35 11.91
CA GLN A 186 -3.49 2.53 11.45
C GLN A 186 -3.12 1.05 11.49
N ALA A 187 -4.08 0.22 11.94
CA ALA A 187 -3.93 -1.23 11.90
C ALA A 187 -3.69 -1.71 10.46
N ILE A 188 -2.74 -2.61 10.28
CA ILE A 188 -2.56 -3.27 8.99
C ILE A 188 -3.54 -4.43 8.94
N SER A 189 -4.60 -4.25 8.17
CA SER A 189 -5.57 -5.29 7.84
C SER A 189 -5.30 -5.83 6.44
N GLY A 190 -5.32 -7.15 6.32
CA GLY A 190 -5.18 -7.83 5.05
C GLY A 190 -6.54 -8.03 4.35
N MET A 191 -6.60 -9.00 3.43
CA MET A 191 -7.81 -9.40 2.74
C MET A 191 -8.91 -9.79 3.71
N TYR A 192 -10.16 -9.51 3.35
CA TYR A 192 -11.33 -9.98 4.08
C TYR A 192 -11.72 -11.38 3.65
N PHE A 193 -12.02 -12.24 4.63
CA PHE A 193 -12.61 -13.56 4.43
C PHE A 193 -13.87 -13.73 5.27
N PRO A 194 -15.00 -14.16 4.67
CA PRO A 194 -16.25 -14.37 5.39
C PRO A 194 -16.24 -15.63 6.29
N GLY A 195 -15.21 -16.47 6.19
CA GLY A 195 -15.05 -17.66 7.03
C GLY A 195 -14.28 -18.80 6.37
N PRO A 196 -14.41 -20.02 6.92
CA PRO A 196 -13.92 -21.23 6.26
C PRO A 196 -14.60 -21.44 4.92
N GLY A 197 -13.84 -21.91 3.92
CA GLY A 197 -14.38 -22.14 2.58
C GLY A 197 -13.30 -22.28 1.52
N GLU A 198 -13.77 -22.47 0.28
CA GLU A 198 -12.93 -22.52 -0.91
C GLU A 198 -12.95 -21.16 -1.64
N TYR A 199 -11.77 -20.66 -2.00
CA TYR A 199 -11.61 -19.35 -2.60
C TYR A 199 -10.89 -19.43 -3.95
N LYS A 200 -11.35 -18.62 -4.92
CA LYS A 200 -10.85 -18.57 -6.30
C LYS A 200 -10.09 -17.26 -6.54
N LEU A 201 -9.03 -17.00 -5.76
CA LEU A 201 -8.31 -15.73 -5.77
C LEU A 201 -7.60 -15.44 -7.10
N ALA A 202 -7.21 -16.49 -7.83
CA ALA A 202 -6.60 -16.36 -9.15
C ALA A 202 -7.60 -16.06 -10.29
N GLY A 203 -8.91 -16.04 -10.02
CA GLY A 203 -9.94 -15.90 -11.05
C GLY A 203 -10.11 -17.14 -11.93
N LYS A 204 -9.75 -18.32 -11.43
CA LYS A 204 -9.97 -19.63 -12.08
C LYS A 204 -11.33 -20.20 -11.67
N GLU A 205 -11.79 -21.23 -12.42
CA GLU A 205 -12.98 -21.99 -12.05
C GLU A 205 -12.76 -22.88 -10.82
N THR A 206 -11.52 -23.32 -10.59
CA THR A 206 -11.15 -24.13 -9.43
C THR A 206 -10.59 -23.26 -8.29
N ALA A 207 -10.82 -23.66 -7.05
CA ALA A 207 -10.20 -23.02 -5.90
C ALA A 207 -8.67 -23.04 -6.00
N ASP A 208 -8.05 -22.01 -5.45
CA ASP A 208 -6.59 -21.93 -5.24
C ASP A 208 -6.22 -21.72 -3.76
N LEU A 209 -7.24 -21.51 -2.92
CA LEU A 209 -7.11 -21.43 -1.48
C LEU A 209 -8.27 -22.13 -0.79
N ILE A 210 -7.98 -22.91 0.24
CA ILE A 210 -8.97 -23.47 1.18
C ILE A 210 -8.62 -22.99 2.58
N LEU A 211 -9.56 -22.34 3.25
CA LEU A 211 -9.50 -22.04 4.68
C LEU A 211 -10.41 -23.01 5.43
N TYR A 212 -9.89 -23.67 6.47
CA TYR A 212 -10.71 -24.57 7.28
C TYR A 212 -10.68 -24.18 8.76
N ALA A 213 -11.72 -24.56 9.48
CA ALA A 213 -11.90 -24.14 10.86
C ALA A 213 -10.87 -24.81 11.79
N ALA A 214 -10.46 -24.09 12.84
CA ALA A 214 -9.55 -24.59 13.86
C ALA A 214 -10.03 -25.91 14.46
N GLY A 215 -9.11 -26.90 14.56
CA GLY A 215 -9.39 -28.21 15.13
C GLY A 215 -10.25 -29.12 14.26
N SER A 216 -10.66 -28.73 13.07
CA SER A 216 -11.33 -29.61 12.12
C SER A 216 -10.34 -30.41 11.28
N THR A 217 -10.83 -31.49 10.66
CA THR A 217 -9.98 -32.32 9.79
C THR A 217 -9.51 -31.49 8.58
N LYS A 218 -8.20 -31.50 8.34
CA LYS A 218 -7.60 -30.81 7.19
C LYS A 218 -8.16 -31.34 5.88
N PRO A 219 -8.81 -30.50 5.06
CA PRO A 219 -9.30 -30.94 3.76
C PRO A 219 -8.14 -31.26 2.80
N GLN A 220 -8.41 -32.13 1.84
CA GLN A 220 -7.44 -32.44 0.81
C GLN A 220 -7.44 -31.31 -0.23
N GLY A 221 -6.29 -30.67 -0.43
CA GLY A 221 -6.09 -29.70 -1.51
C GLY A 221 -5.78 -30.41 -2.82
N GLY A 222 -6.25 -29.84 -3.94
CA GLY A 222 -5.83 -30.22 -5.30
C GLY A 222 -4.44 -29.66 -5.64
N GLU A 223 -3.97 -29.97 -6.86
CA GLU A 223 -2.70 -29.43 -7.37
C GLU A 223 -2.72 -27.87 -7.42
N GLY A 224 -1.80 -27.24 -6.71
CA GLY A 224 -1.67 -25.78 -6.64
C GLY A 224 -2.77 -25.09 -5.79
N VAL A 225 -3.40 -25.84 -4.88
CA VAL A 225 -4.34 -25.32 -3.89
C VAL A 225 -3.65 -25.23 -2.55
N SER A 226 -3.57 -24.02 -1.98
CA SER A 226 -3.08 -23.82 -0.63
C SER A 226 -4.17 -24.12 0.40
N VAL A 227 -3.83 -24.80 1.50
CA VAL A 227 -4.79 -25.24 2.52
C VAL A 227 -4.29 -24.78 3.89
N TYR A 228 -5.01 -23.86 4.53
CA TYR A 228 -4.63 -23.23 5.79
C TYR A 228 -5.70 -23.37 6.86
N GLU A 229 -5.26 -23.63 8.09
CA GLU A 229 -6.10 -23.66 9.30
C GLU A 229 -6.30 -22.24 9.85
N LEU A 230 -7.55 -21.86 10.08
CA LEU A 230 -7.86 -20.61 10.78
C LEU A 230 -7.44 -20.69 12.25
N GLY A 231 -6.90 -19.59 12.78
CA GLY A 231 -6.41 -19.52 14.16
C GLY A 231 -4.99 -20.05 14.36
N SER A 232 -4.45 -20.82 13.41
CA SER A 232 -3.09 -21.39 13.47
C SER A 232 -2.21 -20.89 12.33
N ASP A 233 -2.61 -21.15 11.08
CA ASP A 233 -1.86 -20.71 9.90
C ASP A 233 -2.23 -19.29 9.50
N ILE A 234 -3.54 -19.00 9.49
CA ILE A 234 -4.10 -17.69 9.16
C ILE A 234 -4.96 -17.20 10.33
N ILE A 235 -4.68 -15.99 10.79
CA ILE A 235 -5.45 -15.33 11.85
C ILE A 235 -6.39 -14.32 11.21
N LEU A 236 -7.67 -14.41 11.51
CA LEU A 236 -8.68 -13.45 11.09
C LEU A 236 -9.12 -12.58 12.29
N SER A 237 -9.47 -11.34 12.01
CA SER A 237 -9.78 -10.32 13.04
C SER A 237 -10.91 -10.68 14.00
N GLU A 238 -11.85 -11.49 13.57
CA GLU A 238 -13.00 -11.95 14.35
C GLU A 238 -12.95 -13.47 14.60
N GLY A 239 -11.76 -14.07 14.58
CA GLY A 239 -11.54 -15.50 14.77
C GLY A 239 -11.83 -16.31 13.51
N ASN A 240 -13.11 -16.61 13.24
CA ASN A 240 -13.52 -17.44 12.10
C ASN A 240 -13.81 -16.63 10.83
N LYS A 241 -13.85 -15.30 10.88
CA LYS A 241 -14.08 -14.40 9.74
C LYS A 241 -13.32 -13.08 9.96
N GLY A 242 -13.34 -12.20 8.98
CA GLY A 242 -12.75 -10.87 9.09
C GLY A 242 -11.50 -10.70 8.23
N TYR A 243 -10.68 -9.75 8.62
CA TYR A 243 -9.45 -9.41 7.91
C TYR A 243 -8.29 -10.28 8.34
N VAL A 244 -7.40 -10.62 7.40
CA VAL A 244 -6.15 -11.28 7.73
C VAL A 244 -5.28 -10.37 8.59
N TYR A 245 -4.86 -10.87 9.75
CA TYR A 245 -3.89 -10.21 10.62
C TYR A 245 -2.50 -10.80 10.43
N TYR A 246 -1.51 -9.91 10.40
CA TYR A 246 -0.11 -10.34 10.28
C TYR A 246 0.52 -10.77 11.62
N HIS A 247 -0.09 -10.40 12.75
CA HIS A 247 0.40 -10.72 14.08
C HIS A 247 -0.57 -11.63 14.83
N LYS A 248 -0.04 -12.77 15.33
CA LYS A 248 -0.86 -13.78 16.02
C LYS A 248 -1.34 -13.35 17.42
N THR A 249 -0.70 -12.37 18.04
CA THR A 249 -0.88 -12.15 19.49
C THR A 249 -1.49 -10.82 19.86
N VAL A 250 -1.48 -9.83 19.00
CA VAL A 250 -2.03 -8.49 19.31
C VAL A 250 -2.46 -7.77 18.06
N GLU A 251 -3.70 -7.31 18.14
CA GLU A 251 -4.27 -6.33 17.26
C GLU A 251 -3.39 -5.16 17.18
N ASN A 252 -2.53 -4.67 16.82
CA ASN A 252 -1.84 -3.40 16.95
C ASN A 252 -0.76 -3.33 18.03
N GLN A 253 0.30 -4.06 17.88
CA GLN A 253 1.51 -3.78 18.67
C GLN A 253 2.42 -2.71 18.05
N ARG A 254 1.93 -1.81 17.22
CA ARG A 254 2.74 -0.68 16.82
C ARG A 254 2.85 0.28 18.00
N PRO A 255 4.07 0.66 18.41
CA PRO A 255 4.20 1.84 19.24
C PRO A 255 3.58 3.01 18.48
N GLY A 256 2.68 3.74 19.13
CA GLY A 256 1.99 4.88 18.52
C GLY A 256 2.96 5.88 17.90
N PHE A 257 2.57 6.51 16.80
CA PHE A 257 3.31 7.62 16.23
C PHE A 257 3.14 8.87 17.12
N ASN A 258 4.23 9.41 17.64
CA ASN A 258 4.18 10.63 18.42
C ASN A 258 4.30 11.85 17.50
N GLU A 259 3.21 12.57 17.30
CA GLU A 259 3.10 13.73 16.41
C GLU A 259 4.05 14.88 16.75
N GLU A 260 4.53 14.97 17.99
CA GLU A 260 5.45 16.01 18.43
C GLU A 260 6.92 15.61 18.29
N ARG A 261 7.19 14.31 18.18
CA ARG A 261 8.55 13.77 18.18
C ARG A 261 8.96 13.13 16.86
N ASP A 262 8.12 12.24 16.31
CA ASP A 262 8.55 11.22 15.34
C ASP A 262 8.73 11.75 13.93
N TYR A 263 8.40 12.99 13.66
CA TYR A 263 8.77 13.66 12.40
C TYR A 263 10.26 13.98 12.28
N LEU A 264 10.98 13.98 13.39
CA LEU A 264 12.43 14.23 13.44
C LEU A 264 13.14 12.98 13.99
N TYR A 265 14.26 12.63 13.39
CA TYR A 265 15.10 11.58 13.93
C TYR A 265 15.92 12.09 15.12
N PRO A 266 16.25 11.24 16.11
CA PRO A 266 17.17 11.64 17.16
C PRO A 266 18.55 11.93 16.56
N ILE A 267 19.22 12.97 17.06
CA ILE A 267 20.64 13.18 16.80
C ILE A 267 21.41 12.08 17.53
N PRO A 268 22.30 11.33 16.86
CA PRO A 268 23.04 10.25 17.51
C PRO A 268 23.81 10.72 18.72
N SER A 269 23.75 9.96 19.81
CA SER A 269 24.42 10.33 21.08
C SER A 269 25.95 10.49 20.92
N GLY A 270 26.56 9.70 20.03
CA GLY A 270 27.98 9.85 19.70
C GLY A 270 28.32 11.23 19.14
N GLU A 271 27.50 11.77 18.24
CA GLU A 271 27.70 13.10 17.66
C GLU A 271 27.52 14.21 18.70
N ARG A 272 26.53 14.07 19.59
CA ARG A 272 26.31 14.99 20.69
C ARG A 272 27.45 14.96 21.71
N SER A 273 27.99 13.78 22.02
CA SER A 273 29.14 13.65 22.90
C SER A 273 30.40 14.33 22.35
N LEU A 274 30.56 14.34 21.02
CA LEU A 274 31.69 15.01 20.36
C LEU A 274 31.48 16.52 20.23
N ASN A 275 30.23 16.97 20.18
CA ASN A 275 29.89 18.37 20.06
C ASN A 275 28.76 18.76 21.05
N PRO A 276 29.09 19.23 22.26
CA PRO A 276 28.11 19.61 23.26
C PRO A 276 27.17 20.78 22.88
N ASN A 277 27.46 21.48 21.78
CA ASN A 277 26.56 22.51 21.24
C ASN A 277 25.39 21.95 20.42
N LEU A 278 25.37 20.64 20.16
CA LEU A 278 24.24 19.98 19.49
C LEU A 278 23.14 19.68 20.51
N THR A 279 22.03 20.42 20.43
CA THR A 279 20.82 20.10 21.20
C THR A 279 20.06 18.96 20.55
N GLN A 280 19.48 18.07 21.36
CA GLN A 280 18.66 16.96 20.86
C GLN A 280 17.36 17.47 20.24
N ASN A 281 16.84 16.75 19.26
CA ASN A 281 15.53 17.05 18.70
C ASN A 281 14.42 16.88 19.75
N PRO A 282 13.34 17.68 19.66
CA PRO A 282 12.26 17.66 20.66
C PRO A 282 11.70 16.27 20.89
N GLY A 283 11.43 15.94 22.15
CA GLY A 283 10.84 14.66 22.55
C GLY A 283 11.79 13.47 22.56
N TRP A 284 13.05 13.62 22.12
CA TRP A 284 14.09 12.61 22.21
C TRP A 284 15.01 12.85 23.41
N SER A 285 15.41 11.80 24.09
CA SER A 285 16.39 11.83 25.18
C SER A 285 17.43 10.73 24.96
N ASP A 286 18.70 11.08 25.21
CA ASP A 286 19.83 10.16 25.13
C ASP A 286 20.65 10.15 26.44
N GLY A 287 20.16 10.81 27.49
CA GLY A 287 20.81 10.89 28.79
C GLY A 287 21.99 11.87 28.82
N LEU A 288 22.18 12.69 27.79
CA LEU A 288 23.20 13.74 27.77
C LEU A 288 22.55 15.10 28.13
N ASP A 289 22.93 15.67 29.27
CA ASP A 289 22.34 16.89 29.85
C ASP A 289 23.19 18.13 29.53
N PHE A 290 23.54 18.36 28.25
CA PHE A 290 24.24 19.59 27.83
C PHE A 290 23.69 20.12 26.50
#